data_e1ffb5ece20930876bcb6610860fec1f
#
_entry.id   e1ffb5ece20930876bcb6610860fec1f
#
_cell.length_a   1.000
_cell.length_b   1.000
_cell.length_c   1.000
_cell.angle_alpha   90.00
_cell.angle_beta   90.00
_cell.angle_gamma   90.00
#
_symmetry.space_group_name_H-M   'P 1'
#
loop_
_entity.id
_entity.type
_entity.pdbx_description
1 polymer ?
#
loop_
_entity_poly.entity_id
_entity_poly.type
_entity_poly.pdbx_seq_one_letter_code
_entity_poly.pdbx_strand_id
1 'polypeptide(L)'
;MALYINMKRGSFLDRGIAPRQRRVFVLRWNPTISGFTREDFENYFAQYKGEKDLDHDNKLDWNVYDWKSVMHRDLYVMVQVGQKVNGIVWGGFFGFFPYQYKKTDGTLTASHFFETNVQYMHRIENTGILTADRLQKAVPEVDWLHGHSGEILSIESAEKLGLFLVDELKRVETNKDIYFDDFNEKKYVLADIL
;
A
#
# COMPACT_ATOMS: atom_id res chain seq x y z
N MET A 1 -19.52 2.21 15.64
CA MET A 1 -18.44 2.78 16.45
C MET A 1 -17.36 3.17 15.46
N ALA A 2 -17.24 4.44 15.11
CA ALA A 2 -16.27 4.88 14.11
C ALA A 2 -14.86 4.72 14.68
N LEU A 3 -14.02 3.95 14.02
CA LEU A 3 -12.59 3.89 14.32
C LEU A 3 -11.97 5.23 13.89
N TYR A 4 -11.85 6.15 14.84
CA TYR A 4 -11.05 7.35 14.66
C TYR A 4 -9.57 6.92 14.68
N ILE A 5 -8.91 7.03 13.54
CA ILE A 5 -7.47 6.89 13.46
C ILE A 5 -6.87 8.08 14.21
N ASN A 6 -6.38 7.83 15.41
CA ASN A 6 -5.72 8.82 16.23
C ASN A 6 -4.37 9.18 15.59
N MET A 7 -4.34 10.27 14.82
CA MET A 7 -3.06 10.86 14.42
C MET A 7 -2.37 11.34 15.70
N LYS A 8 -1.20 10.75 16.01
CA LYS A 8 -0.36 11.26 17.11
C LYS A 8 -0.18 12.77 16.97
N ARG A 9 -0.53 13.51 18.01
CA ARG A 9 -0.32 14.96 18.12
C ARG A 9 1.13 15.29 17.79
N GLY A 10 1.33 16.13 16.79
CA GLY A 10 2.65 16.64 16.43
C GLY A 10 2.95 16.80 14.94
N SER A 11 2.06 16.38 14.04
CA SER A 11 2.27 16.64 12.62
C SER A 11 1.91 18.09 12.28
N PHE A 12 2.67 18.67 11.37
CA PHE A 12 2.54 20.06 10.90
C PHE A 12 1.15 20.42 10.32
N LEU A 13 0.24 19.43 10.22
CA LEU A 13 -1.13 19.54 9.69
C LEU A 13 -2.20 19.74 10.77
N ASP A 14 -1.88 19.77 12.04
CA ASP A 14 -2.83 19.95 13.15
C ASP A 14 -3.38 21.39 13.29
N ARG A 15 -3.20 22.23 12.29
CA ARG A 15 -3.74 23.59 12.29
C ARG A 15 -5.18 23.61 11.81
N GLY A 16 -6.10 23.10 12.63
CA GLY A 16 -7.52 23.45 12.52
C GLY A 16 -8.30 22.82 11.37
N ILE A 17 -7.75 21.81 10.66
CA ILE A 17 -8.48 21.02 9.69
C ILE A 17 -9.05 19.81 10.43
N ALA A 18 -10.38 19.66 10.41
CA ALA A 18 -11.02 18.49 10.97
C ALA A 18 -10.37 17.21 10.39
N PRO A 19 -10.09 16.19 11.23
CA PRO A 19 -9.49 14.95 10.75
C PRO A 19 -10.40 14.36 9.68
N ARG A 20 -9.90 14.32 8.46
CA ARG A 20 -10.56 13.73 7.30
C ARG A 20 -10.39 12.21 7.37
N GLN A 21 -11.46 11.48 7.15
CA GLN A 21 -11.34 10.04 6.92
C GLN A 21 -10.49 9.82 5.67
N ARG A 22 -9.37 9.11 5.81
CA ARG A 22 -8.50 8.76 4.69
C ARG A 22 -9.18 7.71 3.83
N ARG A 23 -9.03 7.86 2.53
CA ARG A 23 -9.48 6.88 1.57
C ARG A 23 -8.39 5.85 1.35
N VAL A 24 -8.79 4.63 1.03
CA VAL A 24 -7.89 3.53 0.72
C VAL A 24 -8.06 3.14 -0.74
N PHE A 25 -6.95 2.98 -1.43
CA PHE A 25 -6.90 2.58 -2.83
C PHE A 25 -6.21 1.22 -2.96
N VAL A 26 -6.70 0.42 -3.89
CA VAL A 26 -6.07 -0.84 -4.27
C VAL A 26 -5.22 -0.60 -5.50
N LEU A 27 -3.91 -0.65 -5.34
CA LEU A 27 -2.97 -0.71 -6.45
C LEU A 27 -2.72 -2.17 -6.81
N ARG A 28 -2.48 -2.46 -8.09
CA ARG A 28 -2.20 -3.83 -8.56
C ARG A 28 -0.87 -3.87 -9.29
N TRP A 29 -0.06 -4.84 -8.93
CA TRP A 29 1.26 -5.07 -9.48
C TRP A 29 1.38 -6.50 -10.00
N ASN A 30 1.64 -6.64 -11.29
CA ASN A 30 2.01 -7.91 -11.89
C ASN A 30 3.49 -7.84 -12.30
N PRO A 31 4.40 -8.50 -11.57
CA PRO A 31 5.84 -8.42 -11.83
C PRO A 31 6.27 -8.99 -13.18
N THR A 32 5.40 -9.76 -13.85
CA THR A 32 5.69 -10.35 -15.16
C THR A 32 5.50 -9.35 -16.31
N ILE A 33 4.58 -8.38 -16.14
CA ILE A 33 4.21 -7.43 -17.21
C ILE A 33 4.41 -5.96 -16.83
N SER A 34 4.67 -5.67 -15.57
CA SER A 34 4.94 -4.32 -15.06
C SER A 34 6.37 -3.87 -15.43
N GLY A 35 6.54 -2.57 -15.61
CA GLY A 35 7.89 -1.97 -15.70
C GLY A 35 8.68 -2.05 -14.39
N PHE A 36 8.01 -2.23 -13.26
CA PHE A 36 8.61 -2.57 -11.96
C PHE A 36 8.60 -4.09 -11.82
N THR A 37 9.77 -4.71 -12.00
CA THR A 37 9.94 -6.15 -12.06
C THR A 37 10.04 -6.80 -10.67
N ARG A 38 10.09 -8.13 -10.61
CA ARG A 38 10.40 -8.84 -9.37
C ARG A 38 11.80 -8.51 -8.84
N GLU A 39 12.77 -8.38 -9.73
CA GLU A 39 14.13 -8.00 -9.37
C GLU A 39 14.17 -6.59 -8.75
N ASP A 40 13.44 -5.64 -9.34
CA ASP A 40 13.31 -4.28 -8.78
C ASP A 40 12.70 -4.32 -7.36
N PHE A 41 11.67 -5.16 -7.16
CA PHE A 41 11.06 -5.36 -5.84
C PHE A 41 12.09 -5.88 -4.82
N GLU A 42 12.87 -6.92 -5.18
CA GLU A 42 13.86 -7.50 -4.27
C GLU A 42 14.98 -6.51 -3.95
N ASN A 43 15.44 -5.74 -4.94
CA ASN A 43 16.43 -4.70 -4.74
C ASN A 43 15.92 -3.58 -3.83
N TYR A 44 14.69 -3.13 -4.07
CA TYR A 44 14.04 -2.12 -3.25
C TYR A 44 13.81 -2.63 -1.82
N PHE A 45 13.34 -3.86 -1.66
CA PHE A 45 13.14 -4.49 -0.36
C PHE A 45 14.44 -4.59 0.44
N ALA A 46 15.54 -4.97 -0.21
CA ALA A 46 16.86 -5.06 0.44
C ALA A 46 17.35 -3.70 0.93
N GLN A 47 17.19 -2.65 0.11
CA GLN A 47 17.53 -1.27 0.49
C GLN A 47 16.65 -0.80 1.66
N TYR A 48 15.35 -0.99 1.54
CA TYR A 48 14.38 -0.59 2.55
C TYR A 48 14.64 -1.23 3.93
N LYS A 49 15.13 -2.47 3.96
CA LYS A 49 15.47 -3.19 5.20
C LYS A 49 16.71 -2.62 5.91
N GLY A 50 17.64 -2.03 5.16
CA GLY A 50 18.90 -1.48 5.69
C GLY A 50 18.81 -0.06 6.24
N GLU A 51 17.77 0.69 5.91
CA GLU A 51 17.68 2.11 6.24
C GLU A 51 16.88 2.37 7.51
N LYS A 52 17.54 3.02 8.48
CA LYS A 52 16.91 3.46 9.74
C LYS A 52 16.12 4.77 9.59
N ASP A 53 16.37 5.53 8.54
CA ASP A 53 15.71 6.81 8.24
C ASP A 53 14.94 6.74 6.92
N LEU A 54 13.63 6.57 7.05
CA LEU A 54 12.70 6.39 5.92
C LEU A 54 12.19 7.70 5.32
N ASP A 55 12.78 8.85 5.67
CA ASP A 55 12.15 10.13 5.35
C ASP A 55 12.39 10.64 3.93
N HIS A 56 13.33 10.11 3.15
CA HIS A 56 13.63 10.74 1.87
C HIS A 56 13.64 9.89 0.60
N ASP A 57 13.86 8.57 0.63
CA ASP A 57 14.07 7.82 -0.62
C ASP A 57 13.14 6.62 -0.87
N ASN A 58 12.17 6.35 0.00
CA ASN A 58 11.25 5.22 -0.16
C ASN A 58 10.03 5.58 -1.00
N LYS A 59 10.28 6.13 -2.17
CA LYS A 59 9.25 6.59 -3.08
C LYS A 59 9.23 5.74 -4.33
N LEU A 60 8.06 5.24 -4.66
CA LEU A 60 7.78 4.58 -5.92
C LEU A 60 6.70 5.36 -6.66
N ASP A 61 6.88 5.52 -7.94
CA ASP A 61 5.88 6.14 -8.78
C ASP A 61 4.90 5.09 -9.29
N TRP A 62 3.62 5.35 -9.09
CA TRP A 62 2.58 4.42 -9.52
C TRP A 62 1.43 5.11 -10.21
N ASN A 63 0.91 4.49 -11.28
CA ASN A 63 -0.26 4.99 -11.98
C ASN A 63 -1.54 4.65 -11.19
N VAL A 64 -2.48 5.59 -11.19
CA VAL A 64 -3.73 5.49 -10.41
C VAL A 64 -4.92 5.75 -11.31
N TYR A 65 -5.83 4.79 -11.38
CA TYR A 65 -7.05 4.88 -12.19
C TYR A 65 -7.96 6.00 -11.69
N ASP A 66 -8.32 5.99 -10.41
CA ASP A 66 -9.18 7.01 -9.78
C ASP A 66 -8.39 8.24 -9.33
N TRP A 67 -7.39 8.66 -10.12
CA TRP A 67 -6.44 9.71 -9.74
C TRP A 67 -7.08 11.04 -9.31
N LYS A 68 -8.25 11.39 -9.88
CA LYS A 68 -8.99 12.62 -9.50
C LYS A 68 -9.52 12.57 -8.06
N SER A 69 -9.65 11.38 -7.53
CA SER A 69 -10.15 11.15 -6.19
C SER A 69 -9.04 11.15 -5.14
N VAL A 70 -7.77 10.98 -5.53
CA VAL A 70 -6.64 10.91 -4.59
C VAL A 70 -6.41 12.27 -3.96
N MET A 71 -6.26 12.28 -2.65
CA MET A 71 -5.76 13.42 -1.89
C MET A 71 -4.46 13.06 -1.19
N HIS A 72 -3.65 14.07 -0.90
CA HIS A 72 -2.41 13.90 -0.16
C HIS A 72 -2.63 13.07 1.12
N ARG A 73 -1.78 12.06 1.29
CA ARG A 73 -1.81 11.09 2.39
C ARG A 73 -3.06 10.19 2.44
N ASP A 74 -3.83 10.07 1.37
CA ASP A 74 -4.70 8.92 1.21
C ASP A 74 -3.86 7.65 1.16
N LEU A 75 -4.43 6.55 1.61
CA LEU A 75 -3.72 5.29 1.79
C LEU A 75 -3.82 4.43 0.54
N TYR A 76 -2.86 3.55 0.37
CA TYR A 76 -2.94 2.49 -0.63
C TYR A 76 -2.42 1.17 -0.09
N VAL A 77 -2.93 0.10 -0.66
CA VAL A 77 -2.36 -1.24 -0.55
C VAL A 77 -1.97 -1.72 -1.95
N MET A 78 -0.79 -2.29 -2.09
CA MET A 78 -0.31 -2.87 -3.33
C MET A 78 -0.53 -4.37 -3.32
N VAL A 79 -1.36 -4.84 -4.24
CA VAL A 79 -1.68 -6.25 -4.41
C VAL A 79 -0.85 -6.83 -5.55
N GLN A 80 0.00 -7.81 -5.23
CA GLN A 80 0.67 -8.64 -6.22
C GLN A 80 -0.37 -9.53 -6.90
N VAL A 81 -0.37 -9.55 -8.24
CA VAL A 81 -1.28 -10.35 -9.05
C VAL A 81 -0.53 -11.14 -10.12
N GLY A 82 -1.18 -12.16 -10.68
CA GLY A 82 -0.59 -12.95 -11.77
C GLY A 82 0.57 -13.86 -11.36
N GLN A 83 0.71 -14.14 -10.07
CA GLN A 83 1.75 -15.02 -9.51
C GLN A 83 1.11 -16.24 -8.84
N LYS A 84 1.96 -17.18 -8.42
CA LYS A 84 1.52 -18.38 -7.67
C LYS A 84 0.89 -17.99 -6.32
N VAL A 85 1.46 -17.01 -5.64
CA VAL A 85 0.93 -16.43 -4.42
C VAL A 85 0.61 -14.97 -4.71
N ASN A 86 -0.63 -14.58 -4.52
CA ASN A 86 -1.12 -13.23 -4.72
C ASN A 86 -1.63 -12.64 -3.41
N GLY A 87 -1.62 -11.32 -3.29
CA GLY A 87 -2.10 -10.59 -2.13
C GLY A 87 -1.34 -9.30 -1.89
N ILE A 88 -1.58 -8.64 -0.75
CA ILE A 88 -0.91 -7.39 -0.42
C ILE A 88 0.57 -7.68 -0.12
N VAL A 89 1.46 -6.95 -0.78
CA VAL A 89 2.91 -7.05 -0.63
C VAL A 89 3.57 -5.80 -0.08
N TRP A 90 2.95 -4.63 -0.27
CA TRP A 90 3.32 -3.40 0.40
C TRP A 90 2.13 -2.44 0.51
N GLY A 91 2.30 -1.38 1.28
CA GLY A 91 1.31 -0.33 1.44
C GLY A 91 1.93 0.95 1.97
N GLY A 92 1.16 2.02 1.94
CA GLY A 92 1.61 3.32 2.39
C GLY A 92 0.62 4.43 2.04
N PHE A 93 1.14 5.60 1.67
CA PHE A 93 0.31 6.75 1.35
C PHE A 93 0.79 7.49 0.11
N PHE A 94 -0.13 8.21 -0.54
CA PHE A 94 0.15 9.04 -1.71
C PHE A 94 0.82 10.36 -1.33
N GLY A 95 1.72 10.81 -2.19
CA GLY A 95 2.29 12.15 -2.20
C GLY A 95 1.27 13.23 -2.58
N PHE A 96 1.77 14.41 -2.90
CA PHE A 96 0.90 15.60 -3.02
C PHE A 96 0.09 15.67 -4.31
N PHE A 97 0.72 15.45 -5.47
CA PHE A 97 0.11 15.79 -6.75
C PHE A 97 0.28 14.68 -7.78
N PRO A 98 -0.75 14.46 -8.62
CA PRO A 98 -0.60 13.63 -9.80
C PRO A 98 0.28 14.32 -10.84
N TYR A 99 0.99 13.53 -11.61
CA TYR A 99 1.77 14.00 -12.75
C TYR A 99 1.68 13.02 -13.92
N GLN A 100 2.13 13.46 -15.07
CA GLN A 100 2.20 12.67 -16.30
C GLN A 100 3.62 12.71 -16.83
N TYR A 101 4.11 11.57 -17.30
CA TYR A 101 5.40 11.52 -17.97
C TYR A 101 5.30 12.12 -19.37
N LYS A 102 6.35 12.83 -19.77
CA LYS A 102 6.53 13.29 -21.13
C LYS A 102 7.15 12.17 -21.96
N LYS A 103 6.48 11.76 -23.03
CA LYS A 103 6.98 10.78 -23.98
C LYS A 103 8.10 11.38 -24.83
N THR A 104 8.81 10.52 -25.59
CA THR A 104 9.88 10.93 -26.49
C THR A 104 9.40 11.84 -27.62
N ASP A 105 8.14 11.71 -28.05
CA ASP A 105 7.48 12.57 -29.03
C ASP A 105 7.00 13.92 -28.46
N GLY A 106 7.24 14.16 -27.18
CA GLY A 106 6.85 15.38 -26.47
C GLY A 106 5.41 15.40 -25.94
N THR A 107 4.60 14.38 -26.23
CA THR A 107 3.24 14.24 -25.67
C THR A 107 3.29 13.71 -24.23
N LEU A 108 2.20 13.95 -23.49
CA LEU A 108 2.07 13.40 -22.13
C LEU A 108 1.50 11.98 -22.18
N THR A 109 1.83 11.18 -21.17
CA THR A 109 1.18 9.87 -20.96
C THR A 109 -0.31 10.06 -20.68
N ALA A 110 -1.15 9.10 -21.08
CA ALA A 110 -2.57 9.12 -20.72
C ALA A 110 -2.79 8.84 -19.23
N SER A 111 -1.91 8.04 -18.63
CA SER A 111 -1.98 7.67 -17.21
C SER A 111 -1.46 8.79 -16.32
N HIS A 112 -2.07 8.94 -15.16
CA HIS A 112 -1.62 9.84 -14.10
C HIS A 112 -0.93 9.02 -13.02
N PHE A 113 0.25 9.48 -12.62
CA PHE A 113 1.10 8.85 -11.64
C PHE A 113 1.13 9.68 -10.36
N PHE A 114 1.31 9.00 -9.26
CA PHE A 114 1.60 9.60 -7.97
C PHE A 114 2.90 9.05 -7.43
N GLU A 115 3.66 9.90 -6.77
CA GLU A 115 4.66 9.47 -5.83
C GLU A 115 3.96 8.74 -4.69
N THR A 116 4.40 7.53 -4.39
CA THR A 116 3.87 6.70 -3.32
C THR A 116 4.94 6.47 -2.26
N ASN A 117 4.61 6.76 -1.00
CA ASN A 117 5.51 6.50 0.11
C ASN A 117 5.22 5.12 0.66
N VAL A 118 6.21 4.24 0.60
CA VAL A 118 6.09 2.88 1.15
C VAL A 118 6.30 2.92 2.65
N GLN A 119 5.36 2.35 3.40
CA GLN A 119 5.40 2.29 4.86
C GLN A 119 5.46 0.87 5.39
N TYR A 120 5.12 -0.10 4.55
CA TYR A 120 5.10 -1.50 4.87
C TYR A 120 5.45 -2.30 3.62
N MET A 121 6.23 -3.34 3.78
CA MET A 121 6.62 -4.23 2.69
C MET A 121 6.97 -5.62 3.23
N HIS A 122 6.58 -6.68 2.51
CA HIS A 122 6.96 -8.05 2.85
C HIS A 122 7.01 -8.98 1.64
N ARG A 123 7.70 -10.09 1.78
CA ARG A 123 7.73 -11.18 0.81
C ARG A 123 6.58 -12.13 1.08
N ILE A 124 5.48 -11.98 0.35
CA ILE A 124 4.25 -12.75 0.57
C ILE A 124 4.45 -14.27 0.42
N GLU A 125 5.35 -14.68 -0.45
CA GLU A 125 5.68 -16.09 -0.68
C GLU A 125 6.26 -16.77 0.56
N ASN A 126 6.99 -16.02 1.37
CA ASN A 126 7.66 -16.52 2.57
C ASN A 126 6.78 -16.37 3.80
N THR A 127 6.04 -15.28 3.88
CA THR A 127 5.23 -14.97 5.08
C THR A 127 3.87 -15.67 5.08
N GLY A 128 3.28 -15.89 3.90
CA GLY A 128 1.95 -16.48 3.75
C GLY A 128 0.81 -15.69 4.40
N ILE A 129 1.06 -14.42 4.74
CA ILE A 129 0.05 -13.51 5.27
C ILE A 129 -0.47 -12.58 4.18
N LEU A 130 -1.60 -11.92 4.42
CA LEU A 130 -2.24 -10.96 3.50
C LEU A 130 -2.49 -11.52 2.10
N THR A 131 -2.62 -12.85 1.98
CA THR A 131 -2.86 -13.52 0.70
C THR A 131 -4.24 -13.18 0.16
N ALA A 132 -4.40 -13.21 -1.18
CA ALA A 132 -5.65 -12.90 -1.85
C ALA A 132 -6.83 -13.76 -1.34
N ASP A 133 -6.62 -15.04 -1.06
CA ASP A 133 -7.65 -15.92 -0.51
C ASP A 133 -8.14 -15.46 0.88
N ARG A 134 -7.25 -14.93 1.68
CA ARG A 134 -7.56 -14.40 3.00
C ARG A 134 -8.25 -13.04 2.91
N LEU A 135 -7.77 -12.17 2.02
CA LEU A 135 -8.38 -10.89 1.69
C LEU A 135 -9.81 -11.08 1.18
N GLN A 136 -10.03 -12.04 0.27
CA GLN A 136 -11.35 -12.34 -0.28
C GLN A 136 -12.33 -12.84 0.77
N LYS A 137 -11.86 -13.54 1.80
CA LYS A 137 -12.70 -13.94 2.95
C LYS A 137 -13.04 -12.78 3.87
N ALA A 138 -12.09 -11.86 4.06
CA ALA A 138 -12.26 -10.73 4.97
C ALA A 138 -13.10 -9.59 4.35
N VAL A 139 -12.90 -9.33 3.05
CA VAL A 139 -13.54 -8.25 2.30
C VAL A 139 -14.02 -8.82 0.96
N PRO A 140 -15.09 -9.63 0.96
CA PRO A 140 -15.53 -10.41 -0.21
C PRO A 140 -16.09 -9.55 -1.36
N GLU A 141 -16.49 -8.33 -1.08
CA GLU A 141 -17.02 -7.38 -2.07
C GLU A 141 -15.95 -6.75 -2.96
N VAL A 142 -14.67 -6.91 -2.64
CA VAL A 142 -13.55 -6.36 -3.41
C VAL A 142 -12.97 -7.44 -4.32
N ASP A 143 -12.83 -7.13 -5.60
CA ASP A 143 -12.04 -7.96 -6.51
C ASP A 143 -10.56 -7.63 -6.33
N TRP A 144 -9.87 -8.48 -5.58
CA TRP A 144 -8.45 -8.25 -5.26
C TRP A 144 -7.51 -8.51 -6.43
N LEU A 145 -7.91 -9.38 -7.36
CA LEU A 145 -7.00 -9.87 -8.40
C LEU A 145 -7.19 -9.21 -9.76
N HIS A 146 -8.36 -8.65 -10.01
CA HIS A 146 -8.70 -8.05 -11.29
C HIS A 146 -9.11 -6.58 -11.13
N GLY A 147 -9.27 -5.89 -12.25
CA GLY A 147 -9.62 -4.47 -12.28
C GLY A 147 -8.43 -3.56 -12.52
N HIS A 148 -8.68 -2.27 -12.40
CA HIS A 148 -7.65 -1.25 -12.64
C HIS A 148 -6.78 -1.04 -11.40
N SER A 149 -5.49 -0.72 -11.61
CA SER A 149 -4.64 -0.28 -10.51
C SER A 149 -5.03 1.13 -10.06
N GLY A 150 -5.28 1.28 -8.76
CA GLY A 150 -5.68 2.56 -8.18
C GLY A 150 -7.19 2.78 -8.12
N GLU A 151 -7.96 1.72 -7.90
CA GLU A 151 -9.38 1.78 -7.57
C GLU A 151 -9.57 2.11 -6.09
N ILE A 152 -10.53 3.00 -5.82
CA ILE A 152 -10.87 3.41 -4.45
C ILE A 152 -11.78 2.38 -3.79
N LEU A 153 -11.49 2.02 -2.55
CA LEU A 153 -12.39 1.20 -1.73
C LEU A 153 -13.56 2.02 -1.18
N SER A 154 -14.72 1.35 -1.02
CA SER A 154 -15.79 1.90 -0.21
C SER A 154 -15.32 2.07 1.25
N ILE A 155 -15.97 2.95 1.99
CA ILE A 155 -15.67 3.16 3.43
C ILE A 155 -15.80 1.84 4.19
N GLU A 156 -16.87 1.10 3.94
CA GLU A 156 -17.11 -0.19 4.59
C GLU A 156 -16.01 -1.22 4.27
N SER A 157 -15.60 -1.32 3.01
CA SER A 157 -14.51 -2.22 2.60
C SER A 157 -13.18 -1.82 3.21
N ALA A 158 -12.91 -0.52 3.30
CA ALA A 158 -11.70 0.00 3.94
C ALA A 158 -11.67 -0.31 5.46
N GLU A 159 -12.79 -0.18 6.15
CA GLU A 159 -12.93 -0.55 7.57
C GLU A 159 -12.71 -2.06 7.79
N LYS A 160 -13.33 -2.91 6.96
CA LYS A 160 -13.12 -4.37 7.02
C LYS A 160 -11.66 -4.73 6.75
N LEU A 161 -11.03 -4.09 5.74
CA LEU A 161 -9.62 -4.27 5.46
C LEU A 161 -8.76 -3.88 6.66
N GLY A 162 -9.05 -2.75 7.30
CA GLY A 162 -8.33 -2.30 8.49
C GLY A 162 -8.36 -3.30 9.64
N LEU A 163 -9.54 -3.84 9.94
CA LEU A 163 -9.68 -4.88 10.96
C LEU A 163 -8.89 -6.14 10.59
N PHE A 164 -8.98 -6.56 9.34
CA PHE A 164 -8.24 -7.71 8.85
C PHE A 164 -6.72 -7.53 8.97
N LEU A 165 -6.19 -6.36 8.59
CA LEU A 165 -4.77 -6.06 8.69
C LEU A 165 -4.27 -6.11 10.14
N VAL A 166 -5.04 -5.57 11.07
CA VAL A 166 -4.73 -5.65 12.52
C VAL A 166 -4.63 -7.10 12.99
N ASP A 167 -5.57 -7.95 12.57
CA ASP A 167 -5.59 -9.36 12.97
C ASP A 167 -4.44 -10.15 12.33
N GLU A 168 -4.09 -9.86 11.08
CA GLU A 168 -2.95 -10.48 10.41
C GLU A 168 -1.61 -10.07 11.06
N LEU A 169 -1.46 -8.81 11.43
CA LEU A 169 -0.25 -8.33 12.14
C LEU A 169 -0.09 -8.98 13.51
N LYS A 170 -1.18 -9.14 14.25
CA LYS A 170 -1.16 -9.90 15.52
C LYS A 170 -0.73 -11.35 15.31
N ARG A 171 -1.17 -11.96 14.21
CA ARG A 171 -0.72 -13.31 13.85
C ARG A 171 0.79 -13.39 13.63
N VAL A 172 1.36 -12.38 12.96
CA VAL A 172 2.81 -12.29 12.75
C VAL A 172 3.56 -12.20 14.08
N GLU A 173 3.08 -11.37 15.00
CA GLU A 173 3.71 -11.20 16.31
C GLU A 173 3.69 -12.48 17.15
N THR A 174 2.66 -13.32 16.98
CA THR A 174 2.49 -14.56 17.74
C THR A 174 3.10 -15.79 17.05
N ASN A 175 3.38 -15.72 15.75
CA ASN A 175 3.89 -16.84 14.97
C ASN A 175 5.41 -16.75 14.83
N LYS A 176 6.12 -17.56 15.63
CA LYS A 176 7.59 -17.63 15.64
C LYS A 176 8.19 -18.19 14.33
N ASP A 177 7.37 -18.79 13.48
CA ASP A 177 7.79 -19.36 12.18
C ASP A 177 7.82 -18.31 11.05
N ILE A 178 7.30 -17.11 11.30
CA ILE A 178 7.40 -16.00 10.35
C ILE A 178 8.70 -15.27 10.62
N TYR A 179 9.68 -15.46 9.74
CA TYR A 179 10.99 -14.83 9.84
C TYR A 179 10.87 -13.31 9.73
N PHE A 180 11.40 -12.60 10.71
CA PHE A 180 11.50 -11.13 10.69
C PHE A 180 12.26 -10.59 9.48
N ASP A 181 13.10 -11.42 8.87
CA ASP A 181 13.86 -11.07 7.69
C ASP A 181 12.99 -10.85 6.43
N ASP A 182 11.78 -11.37 6.42
CA ASP A 182 10.82 -11.17 5.32
C ASP A 182 9.85 -10.03 5.57
N PHE A 183 9.95 -9.37 6.74
CA PHE A 183 9.27 -8.14 7.09
C PHE A 183 10.25 -7.00 7.25
N ASN A 184 9.80 -5.84 6.82
CA ASN A 184 10.43 -4.63 7.22
C ASN A 184 9.94 -4.22 8.61
N GLU A 185 10.86 -3.94 9.52
CA GLU A 185 10.63 -3.81 10.96
C GLU A 185 9.79 -2.63 11.43
N LYS A 186 9.23 -1.79 10.59
CA LYS A 186 8.27 -0.79 11.07
C LYS A 186 6.91 -1.44 11.33
N LYS A 187 6.87 -2.30 12.33
CA LYS A 187 5.73 -3.11 12.81
C LYS A 187 4.44 -2.34 13.09
N TYR A 188 4.50 -1.03 13.18
CA TYR A 188 3.41 -0.21 13.71
C TYR A 188 2.70 0.64 12.67
N VAL A 189 3.22 0.69 11.46
CA VAL A 189 2.76 1.68 10.50
C VAL A 189 1.45 1.29 9.83
N LEU A 190 1.21 0.01 9.56
CA LEU A 190 -0.07 -0.39 8.95
C LEU A 190 -1.23 -0.24 9.94
N ALA A 191 -1.04 -0.59 11.21
CA ALA A 191 -2.04 -0.40 12.26
C ALA A 191 -2.23 1.08 12.64
N ASP A 192 -1.17 1.89 12.52
CA ASP A 192 -1.22 3.36 12.74
C ASP A 192 -1.75 4.12 11.50
N ILE A 193 -1.78 3.46 10.32
CA ILE A 193 -2.22 4.05 9.05
C ILE A 193 -3.73 3.85 8.83
N LEU A 194 -4.28 2.79 9.34
CA LEU A 194 -5.69 2.41 9.26
C LEU A 194 -6.44 2.75 10.54
#